data_9e672d497e2a66ec77be9a2ad709c474
#
_entry.id   9e672d497e2a66ec77be9a2ad709c474
#
_cell.length_a   1.000
_cell.length_b   1.000
_cell.length_c   1.000
_cell.angle_alpha   90.00
_cell.angle_beta   90.00
_cell.angle_gamma   90.00
#
_symmetry.space_group_name_H-M   'P 1'
#
loop_
_entity.id
_entity.type
_entity.pdbx_description
1 polymer ?
#
loop_
_entity_poly.entity_id
_entity_poly.type
_entity_poly.pdbx_seq_one_letter_code
_entity_poly.pdbx_strand_id
1 'polypeptide(L)'
;MQLMPSTARQFAVRDALNPTQNVNAGARLLRQLIERYPGDLASALAAYNAGPTPVDQHGGVPPYAETQNYVQQILGWMSGASAVEQ
;
A
#
# COMPACT_ATOMS: atom_id res chain seq x y z
N MET A 1 -7.03 -4.76 -4.14
CA MET A 1 -6.45 -3.57 -3.49
C MET A 1 -7.37 -2.39 -3.67
N GLN A 2 -7.41 -1.54 -2.69
CA GLN A 2 -8.30 -0.39 -2.69
C GLN A 2 -7.46 0.88 -2.70
N LEU A 3 -7.76 1.79 -3.64
CA LEU A 3 -7.02 3.05 -3.74
C LEU A 3 -7.65 4.11 -2.84
N MET A 4 -6.80 4.87 -2.16
CA MET A 4 -7.24 6.07 -1.46
C MET A 4 -7.68 7.11 -2.49
N PRO A 5 -8.65 7.99 -2.17
CA PRO A 5 -9.10 9.00 -3.13
C PRO A 5 -7.97 9.88 -3.68
N SER A 6 -7.03 10.28 -2.83
CA SER A 6 -5.90 11.09 -3.28
C SER A 6 -5.00 10.33 -4.24
N THR A 7 -4.84 9.02 -4.02
CA THR A 7 -4.06 8.16 -4.90
C THR A 7 -4.73 8.03 -6.27
N ALA A 8 -6.05 7.86 -6.29
CA ALA A 8 -6.79 7.78 -7.54
C ALA A 8 -6.60 9.04 -8.37
N ARG A 9 -6.56 10.21 -7.74
CA ARG A 9 -6.34 11.46 -8.45
C ARG A 9 -4.95 11.55 -9.04
N GLN A 10 -3.95 11.01 -8.35
CA GLN A 10 -2.58 10.98 -8.85
C GLN A 10 -2.46 10.16 -10.13
N PHE A 11 -3.24 9.10 -10.24
CA PHE A 11 -3.13 8.15 -11.32
C PHE A 11 -4.30 8.24 -12.30
N ALA A 12 -4.86 9.43 -12.47
CA ALA A 12 -5.97 9.72 -13.38
C ALA A 12 -7.26 9.06 -12.92
N VAL A 13 -8.07 9.87 -12.26
CA VAL A 13 -9.34 9.44 -11.66
C VAL A 13 -10.23 8.71 -12.65
N ARG A 14 -10.21 9.13 -13.93
CA ARG A 14 -11.04 8.47 -14.95
C ARG A 14 -10.77 6.97 -15.02
N ASP A 15 -9.56 6.55 -14.71
CA ASP A 15 -9.17 5.14 -14.74
C ASP A 15 -9.74 4.37 -13.55
N ALA A 16 -10.16 5.07 -12.51
CA ALA A 16 -10.78 4.43 -11.36
C ALA A 16 -12.11 3.76 -11.72
N LEU A 17 -12.71 4.19 -12.82
CA LEU A 17 -13.93 3.56 -13.30
C LEU A 17 -13.68 2.29 -14.09
N ASN A 18 -12.43 2.02 -14.45
CA ASN A 18 -12.02 0.81 -15.15
C ASN A 18 -11.28 -0.10 -14.18
N PRO A 19 -11.88 -1.23 -13.76
CA PRO A 19 -11.24 -2.08 -12.75
C PRO A 19 -9.83 -2.52 -13.12
N THR A 20 -9.60 -2.88 -14.38
CA THR A 20 -8.28 -3.33 -14.81
C THR A 20 -7.24 -2.23 -14.71
N GLN A 21 -7.57 -1.03 -15.19
CA GLN A 21 -6.66 0.10 -15.12
C GLN A 21 -6.41 0.54 -13.69
N ASN A 22 -7.45 0.49 -12.85
CA ASN A 22 -7.34 0.83 -11.45
C ASN A 22 -6.36 -0.12 -10.74
N VAL A 23 -6.46 -1.41 -10.98
CA VAL A 23 -5.54 -2.39 -10.41
C VAL A 23 -4.11 -2.14 -10.91
N ASN A 24 -3.96 -1.87 -12.20
CA ASN A 24 -2.63 -1.59 -12.76
C ASN A 24 -2.01 -0.33 -12.14
N ALA A 25 -2.82 0.72 -11.95
CA ALA A 25 -2.34 1.94 -11.31
C ALA A 25 -1.94 1.68 -9.87
N GLY A 26 -2.72 0.88 -9.15
CA GLY A 26 -2.40 0.52 -7.77
C GLY A 26 -1.11 -0.29 -7.67
N ALA A 27 -0.91 -1.23 -8.60
CA ALA A 27 0.31 -2.03 -8.61
C ALA A 27 1.54 -1.16 -8.90
N ARG A 28 1.43 -0.22 -9.82
CA ARG A 28 2.53 0.70 -10.12
C ARG A 28 2.87 1.58 -8.92
N LEU A 29 1.84 2.09 -8.24
CA LEU A 29 2.06 2.89 -7.06
C LEU A 29 2.76 2.08 -5.96
N LEU A 30 2.30 0.87 -5.72
CA LEU A 30 2.90 0.03 -4.70
C LEU A 30 4.36 -0.25 -5.02
N ARG A 31 4.67 -0.51 -6.29
CA ARG A 31 6.05 -0.73 -6.71
C ARG A 31 6.91 0.51 -6.44
N GLN A 32 6.39 1.70 -6.76
CA GLN A 32 7.12 2.94 -6.48
C GLN A 32 7.38 3.11 -4.99
N LEU A 33 6.39 2.75 -4.15
CA LEU A 33 6.55 2.88 -2.70
C LEU A 33 7.55 1.87 -2.16
N ILE A 34 7.56 0.65 -2.70
CA ILE A 34 8.56 -0.35 -2.30
C ILE A 34 9.96 0.17 -2.63
N GLU A 35 10.13 0.82 -3.77
CA GLU A 35 11.41 1.41 -4.14
C GLU A 35 11.78 2.61 -3.28
N ARG A 36 10.77 3.36 -2.83
CA ARG A 36 10.99 4.52 -1.97
C ARG A 36 11.44 4.12 -0.57
N TYR A 37 10.98 2.97 -0.08
CA TYR A 37 11.31 2.47 1.25
C TYR A 37 12.03 1.12 1.13
N PRO A 38 13.27 1.12 0.60
CA PRO A 38 13.96 -0.14 0.33
C PRO A 38 14.22 -0.92 1.63
N GLY A 39 13.91 -2.20 1.60
CA GLY A 39 14.09 -3.06 2.77
C GLY A 39 13.04 -2.85 3.85
N ASP A 40 12.01 -2.03 3.60
CA ASP A 40 10.99 -1.71 4.60
C ASP A 40 9.61 -1.84 3.97
N LEU A 41 9.16 -3.09 3.81
CA LEU A 41 7.87 -3.35 3.19
C LEU A 41 6.72 -2.81 4.04
N ALA A 42 6.87 -2.82 5.36
CA ALA A 42 5.83 -2.29 6.24
C ALA A 42 5.55 -0.81 5.96
N SER A 43 6.61 -0.01 5.80
CA SER A 43 6.45 1.40 5.46
C SER A 43 5.84 1.60 4.09
N ALA A 44 6.23 0.78 3.11
CA ALA A 44 5.64 0.86 1.77
C ALA A 44 4.15 0.57 1.80
N LEU A 45 3.73 -0.45 2.54
CA LEU A 45 2.32 -0.79 2.69
C LEU A 45 1.56 0.29 3.44
N ALA A 46 2.17 0.85 4.48
CA ALA A 46 1.56 1.94 5.22
C ALA A 46 1.37 3.17 4.33
N ALA A 47 2.35 3.48 3.51
CA ALA A 47 2.26 4.60 2.57
C ALA A 47 1.20 4.36 1.51
N TYR A 48 1.02 3.11 1.09
CA TYR A 48 -0.02 2.77 0.15
C TYR A 48 -1.41 3.01 0.74
N ASN A 49 -1.57 2.72 2.03
CA ASN A 49 -2.85 2.88 2.73
C ASN A 49 -3.09 4.33 3.18
N ALA A 50 -2.09 4.96 3.81
CA ALA A 50 -2.26 6.26 4.46
C ALA A 50 -1.60 7.41 3.72
N GLY A 51 -0.83 7.12 2.67
CA GLY A 51 -0.05 8.12 1.95
C GLY A 51 1.37 8.21 2.49
N PRO A 52 2.32 8.66 1.65
CA PRO A 52 3.73 8.73 2.08
C PRO A 52 4.00 9.79 3.14
N THR A 53 3.23 10.87 3.17
CA THR A 53 3.48 11.95 4.12
C THR A 53 3.43 11.50 5.57
N PRO A 54 2.36 10.80 6.04
CA PRO A 54 2.36 10.30 7.42
C PRO A 54 3.51 9.34 7.71
N VAL A 55 3.87 8.50 6.74
CA VAL A 55 4.98 7.56 6.93
C VAL A 55 6.29 8.32 7.10
N ASP A 56 6.53 9.32 6.26
CA ASP A 56 7.76 10.11 6.35
C ASP A 56 7.80 10.89 7.66
N GLN A 57 6.67 11.43 8.10
CA GLN A 57 6.60 12.20 9.35
C GLN A 57 6.89 11.35 10.58
N HIS A 58 6.49 10.07 10.54
CA HIS A 58 6.65 9.16 11.68
C HIS A 58 7.87 8.24 11.55
N GLY A 59 8.58 8.31 10.43
CA GLY A 59 9.73 7.45 10.22
C GLY A 59 9.37 5.97 10.10
N GLY A 60 8.15 5.67 9.67
CA GLY A 60 7.66 4.30 9.51
C GLY A 60 6.14 4.27 9.56
N VAL A 61 5.58 3.13 9.95
CA VAL A 61 4.14 2.98 10.01
C VAL A 61 3.57 3.99 11.03
N PRO A 62 2.68 4.89 10.59
CA PRO A 62 2.13 5.88 11.52
C PRO A 62 1.17 5.24 12.53
N PRO A 63 0.90 5.91 13.66
CA PRO A 63 0.07 5.34 14.73
C PRO A 63 -1.43 5.44 14.41
N TYR A 64 -1.83 5.06 13.22
CA TYR A 64 -3.23 5.01 12.82
C TYR A 64 -3.69 3.56 12.90
N ALA A 65 -4.73 3.29 13.69
CA ALA A 65 -5.21 1.92 13.88
C ALA A 65 -5.53 1.24 12.54
N GLU A 66 -6.20 1.95 11.63
CA GLU A 66 -6.56 1.40 10.34
C GLU A 66 -5.30 1.01 9.54
N THR A 67 -4.30 1.87 9.52
CA THR A 67 -3.08 1.63 8.76
C THR A 67 -2.29 0.49 9.38
N GLN A 68 -2.19 0.46 10.71
CA GLN A 68 -1.49 -0.62 11.40
C GLN A 68 -2.15 -1.97 11.14
N ASN A 69 -3.47 -2.01 11.20
CA ASN A 69 -4.22 -3.23 10.93
C ASN A 69 -4.04 -3.68 9.48
N TYR A 70 -4.06 -2.73 8.54
CA TYR A 70 -3.86 -3.02 7.14
C TYR A 70 -2.49 -3.66 6.90
N VAL A 71 -1.44 -3.05 7.45
CA VAL A 71 -0.07 -3.55 7.29
C VAL A 71 0.06 -4.95 7.89
N GLN A 72 -0.44 -5.14 9.11
CA GLN A 72 -0.35 -6.42 9.78
C GLN A 72 -1.10 -7.50 9.02
N GLN A 73 -2.26 -7.17 8.47
CA GLN A 73 -3.07 -8.13 7.71
C GLN A 73 -2.33 -8.58 6.45
N ILE A 74 -1.76 -7.64 5.71
CA ILE A 74 -1.05 -7.97 4.48
C ILE A 74 0.19 -8.81 4.78
N LEU A 75 0.98 -8.39 5.76
CA LEU A 75 2.18 -9.14 6.13
C LEU A 75 1.83 -10.52 6.66
N GLY A 76 0.72 -10.62 7.40
CA GLY A 76 0.23 -11.90 7.88
C GLY A 76 -0.17 -12.84 6.76
N TRP A 77 -0.84 -12.32 5.74
CA TRP A 77 -1.21 -13.12 4.57
C TRP A 77 0.03 -13.62 3.83
N MET A 78 1.04 -12.77 3.68
CA MET A 78 2.27 -13.18 3.00
C MET A 78 2.98 -14.31 3.74
N SER A 79 3.07 -14.21 5.07
CA SER A 79 3.64 -15.28 5.90
C SER A 79 2.78 -16.52 5.87
N GLY A 80 1.46 -16.34 5.98
CA GLY A 80 0.51 -17.46 5.97
C GLY A 80 0.52 -18.21 4.65
N ALA A 81 0.62 -17.48 3.53
CA ALA A 81 0.69 -18.11 2.22
C ALA A 81 1.93 -18.98 2.09
N SER A 82 3.08 -18.50 2.59
CA SER A 82 4.30 -19.31 2.60
C SER A 82 4.14 -20.57 3.44
N ALA A 83 3.50 -20.45 4.60
CA ALA A 83 3.29 -21.59 5.48
C ALA A 83 2.34 -22.61 4.84
N VAL A 84 1.31 -22.14 4.17
CA VAL A 84 0.29 -23.01 3.57
C VAL A 84 0.87 -23.84 2.42
N GLU A 85 1.83 -23.30 1.72
CA GLU A 85 2.45 -23.99 0.60
C GLU A 85 3.28 -25.20 1.02
N GLN A 86 3.55 -25.30 2.27
CA GLN A 86 4.27 -26.43 2.81
C GLN A 86 3.30 -27.53 3.21
#